data_085535f9b139addea1f089255c0c6c16
#
_entry.id   085535f9b139addea1f089255c0c6c16
#
_cell.length_a   1.000
_cell.length_b   1.000
_cell.length_c   1.000
_cell.angle_alpha   90.00
_cell.angle_beta   90.00
_cell.angle_gamma   90.00
#
_symmetry.space_group_name_H-M   'P 1'
#
loop_
_entity.id
_entity.type
_entity.pdbx_description
1 polymer ?
#
loop_
_entity_poly.entity_id
_entity_poly.type
_entity_poly.pdbx_seq_one_letter_code
_entity_poly.pdbx_strand_id
1 'polypeptide(L)'
;MSNDPKTLYTLPITATSGTITITIPRPQTHPTVYLLTFVSPPDNRLLTSFIETFTLALALLRTNHPHGVLITTSGNPKFYSNGLNLEHVASQDLWWSKIFWPFMKNLLTYPMPTVALINGHAFAGGFITSMCHDYRVMNPSKGFLCMNELEFGAPLIPPLTSIFRNKLSAKTYRSIVLEAHRFTGPQALKEDIVDALGALEETFKLIDEKKLDKKAKSGIYSVIRRETWRETFGFVKGDDKECYDGDKWVRDTVKEAEREEEEAKQLAQRWEKTQGAKL
;
A
#
# COMPACT_ATOMS: atom_id res chain seq x y z
N MET A 1 -11.97 -11.47 34.70
CA MET A 1 -11.44 -12.11 33.49
C MET A 1 -10.33 -11.21 32.96
N SER A 2 -9.16 -11.73 32.62
CA SER A 2 -8.02 -10.93 32.17
C SER A 2 -8.32 -10.31 30.81
N ASN A 3 -7.91 -9.06 30.64
CA ASN A 3 -8.05 -8.33 29.36
C ASN A 3 -6.80 -8.55 28.47
N ASP A 4 -6.10 -9.67 28.70
CA ASP A 4 -4.89 -9.99 27.97
C ASP A 4 -5.20 -10.29 26.50
N PRO A 5 -4.33 -9.89 25.57
CA PRO A 5 -4.51 -10.17 24.16
C PRO A 5 -4.65 -11.66 23.88
N LYS A 6 -5.62 -12.04 23.06
CA LYS A 6 -5.82 -13.45 22.63
C LYS A 6 -5.15 -13.66 21.28
N THR A 7 -4.14 -14.51 21.22
CA THR A 7 -3.54 -14.95 19.96
C THR A 7 -4.45 -15.94 19.24
N LEU A 8 -4.71 -15.70 17.96
CA LEU A 8 -5.48 -16.56 17.08
C LEU A 8 -4.57 -17.42 16.19
N TYR A 9 -3.59 -16.78 15.56
CA TYR A 9 -2.66 -17.44 14.62
C TYR A 9 -1.26 -16.86 14.77
N THR A 10 -0.26 -17.71 14.57
CA THR A 10 1.16 -17.33 14.37
C THR A 10 1.65 -18.10 13.15
N LEU A 11 1.90 -17.36 12.06
CA LEU A 11 2.25 -17.90 10.75
C LEU A 11 3.71 -17.57 10.45
N PRO A 12 4.58 -18.56 10.22
CA PRO A 12 5.95 -18.28 9.78
C PRO A 12 5.94 -17.76 8.34
N ILE A 13 6.77 -16.75 8.04
CA ILE A 13 6.96 -16.24 6.68
C ILE A 13 7.89 -17.16 5.89
N THR A 14 8.96 -17.60 6.56
CA THR A 14 9.85 -18.67 6.06
C THR A 14 10.14 -19.64 7.20
N ALA A 15 10.73 -20.77 6.88
CA ALA A 15 11.10 -21.77 7.90
C ALA A 15 12.05 -21.22 9.00
N THR A 16 12.83 -20.18 8.66
CA THR A 16 13.91 -19.68 9.52
C THR A 16 13.75 -18.22 9.93
N SER A 17 12.84 -17.47 9.33
CA SER A 17 12.76 -16.02 9.57
C SER A 17 11.40 -15.42 9.26
N GLY A 18 10.99 -14.51 10.13
CA GLY A 18 9.78 -13.71 9.98
C GLY A 18 8.52 -14.41 10.42
N THR A 19 7.57 -13.61 10.91
CA THR A 19 6.26 -14.12 11.36
C THR A 19 5.14 -13.12 11.08
N ILE A 20 3.94 -13.62 10.88
CA ILE A 20 2.70 -12.85 10.95
C ILE A 20 1.86 -13.43 12.09
N THR A 21 1.50 -12.58 13.05
CA THR A 21 0.67 -12.96 14.20
C THR A 21 -0.66 -12.23 14.13
N ILE A 22 -1.76 -12.94 14.33
CA ILE A 22 -3.10 -12.35 14.46
C ILE A 22 -3.56 -12.50 15.90
N THR A 23 -3.94 -11.39 16.52
CA THR A 23 -4.46 -11.34 17.89
C THR A 23 -5.78 -10.59 17.97
N ILE A 24 -6.53 -10.80 19.04
CA ILE A 24 -7.59 -9.91 19.51
C ILE A 24 -7.00 -9.12 20.67
N PRO A 25 -6.65 -7.85 20.50
CA PRO A 25 -5.95 -7.07 21.53
C PRO A 25 -6.81 -6.81 22.78
N ARG A 26 -8.14 -6.71 22.59
CA ARG A 26 -9.11 -6.41 23.66
C ARG A 26 -10.31 -7.36 23.59
N PRO A 27 -10.13 -8.64 23.95
CA PRO A 27 -11.15 -9.67 23.73
C PRO A 27 -12.47 -9.42 24.50
N GLN A 28 -12.42 -8.69 25.59
CA GLN A 28 -13.62 -8.39 26.40
C GLN A 28 -14.47 -7.24 25.86
N THR A 29 -13.82 -6.21 25.34
CA THR A 29 -14.49 -4.98 24.87
C THR A 29 -14.65 -4.92 23.36
N HIS A 30 -13.68 -5.49 22.61
CA HIS A 30 -13.62 -5.45 21.16
C HIS A 30 -13.34 -6.83 20.57
N PRO A 31 -14.23 -7.82 20.77
CA PRO A 31 -13.97 -9.22 20.40
C PRO A 31 -13.86 -9.48 18.91
N THR A 32 -14.24 -8.52 18.07
CA THR A 32 -14.16 -8.58 16.60
C THR A 32 -13.17 -7.57 16.02
N VAL A 33 -12.29 -7.00 16.84
CA VAL A 33 -11.18 -6.17 16.35
C VAL A 33 -9.91 -7.01 16.36
N TYR A 34 -9.32 -7.19 15.21
CA TYR A 34 -8.19 -8.06 14.96
C TYR A 34 -6.95 -7.23 14.66
N LEU A 35 -5.82 -7.59 15.28
CA LEU A 35 -4.51 -6.98 15.04
C LEU A 35 -3.61 -8.01 14.35
N LEU A 36 -3.28 -7.74 13.10
CA LEU A 36 -2.29 -8.47 12.33
C LEU A 36 -0.95 -7.75 12.47
N THR A 37 -0.02 -8.37 13.18
CA THR A 37 1.35 -7.87 13.35
C THR A 37 2.29 -8.69 12.50
N PHE A 38 3.05 -8.03 11.64
CA PHE A 38 4.05 -8.67 10.78
C PHE A 38 5.48 -8.28 11.15
N VAL A 39 6.38 -9.24 11.06
CA VAL A 39 7.82 -9.07 11.23
C VAL A 39 8.51 -9.86 10.13
N SER A 40 9.16 -9.17 9.18
CA SER A 40 9.97 -9.77 8.10
C SER A 40 11.31 -9.03 8.05
N PRO A 41 12.32 -9.53 8.79
CA PRO A 41 13.63 -8.88 8.81
C PRO A 41 14.28 -8.77 7.43
N PRO A 42 15.12 -7.72 7.23
CA PRO A 42 15.49 -6.69 8.20
C PRO A 42 14.49 -5.52 8.30
N ASP A 43 13.67 -5.27 7.28
CA ASP A 43 12.94 -4.02 7.10
C ASP A 43 11.54 -4.21 6.47
N ASN A 44 10.95 -5.40 6.62
CA ASN A 44 9.63 -5.76 6.11
C ASN A 44 9.46 -5.52 4.60
N ARG A 45 10.44 -5.99 3.80
CA ARG A 45 10.31 -6.00 2.34
C ARG A 45 9.19 -6.93 1.90
N LEU A 46 8.44 -6.50 0.89
CA LEU A 46 7.35 -7.25 0.30
C LEU A 46 7.89 -8.32 -0.65
N LEU A 47 8.44 -9.39 -0.07
CA LEU A 47 8.86 -10.59 -0.79
C LEU A 47 7.65 -11.49 -1.08
N THR A 48 7.77 -12.40 -2.02
CA THR A 48 6.71 -13.37 -2.34
C THR A 48 6.23 -14.11 -1.10
N SER A 49 7.14 -14.69 -0.30
CA SER A 49 6.80 -15.40 0.93
C SER A 49 6.07 -14.54 1.96
N PHE A 50 6.46 -13.27 2.10
CA PHE A 50 5.75 -12.32 2.96
C PHE A 50 4.31 -12.08 2.48
N ILE A 51 4.14 -11.81 1.18
CA ILE A 51 2.83 -11.53 0.58
C ILE A 51 1.91 -12.75 0.64
N GLU A 52 2.43 -13.93 0.36
CA GLU A 52 1.68 -15.19 0.44
C GLU A 52 1.21 -15.48 1.88
N THR A 53 2.11 -15.33 2.87
CA THR A 53 1.76 -15.50 4.29
C THR A 53 0.75 -14.44 4.76
N PHE A 54 0.90 -13.19 4.30
CA PHE A 54 -0.08 -12.14 4.61
C PHE A 54 -1.45 -12.47 3.98
N THR A 55 -1.46 -12.94 2.74
CA THR A 55 -2.68 -13.35 2.04
C THR A 55 -3.36 -14.53 2.75
N LEU A 56 -2.59 -15.52 3.21
CA LEU A 56 -3.08 -16.63 4.04
C LEU A 56 -3.70 -16.11 5.35
N ALA A 57 -3.03 -15.19 6.04
CA ALA A 57 -3.53 -14.57 7.26
C ALA A 57 -4.88 -13.87 7.04
N LEU A 58 -5.02 -13.12 5.95
CA LEU A 58 -6.28 -12.49 5.55
C LEU A 58 -7.38 -13.53 5.27
N ALA A 59 -7.05 -14.62 4.59
CA ALA A 59 -7.99 -15.69 4.27
C ALA A 59 -8.49 -16.39 5.54
N LEU A 60 -7.59 -16.78 6.45
CA LEU A 60 -7.93 -17.43 7.73
C LEU A 60 -8.87 -16.54 8.57
N LEU A 61 -8.56 -15.25 8.66
CA LEU A 61 -9.38 -14.31 9.41
C LEU A 61 -10.77 -14.14 8.79
N ARG A 62 -10.82 -13.98 7.46
CA ARG A 62 -12.05 -13.77 6.70
C ARG A 62 -13.03 -14.97 6.81
N THR A 63 -12.50 -16.20 6.82
CA THR A 63 -13.32 -17.41 6.76
C THR A 63 -13.69 -17.96 8.12
N ASN A 64 -12.83 -17.81 9.12
CA ASN A 64 -12.95 -18.51 10.39
C ASN A 64 -13.43 -17.62 11.54
N HIS A 65 -13.56 -16.29 11.31
CA HIS A 65 -13.91 -15.34 12.37
C HIS A 65 -15.03 -14.39 11.95
N PRO A 66 -15.84 -13.90 12.92
CA PRO A 66 -16.85 -12.87 12.65
C PRO A 66 -16.24 -11.62 12.03
N HIS A 67 -16.93 -11.06 11.05
CA HIS A 67 -16.47 -9.81 10.42
C HIS A 67 -16.56 -8.63 11.40
N GLY A 68 -15.47 -7.91 11.55
CA GLY A 68 -15.33 -6.76 12.44
C GLY A 68 -14.38 -5.72 11.86
N VAL A 69 -13.21 -5.51 12.46
CA VAL A 69 -12.17 -4.58 11.97
C VAL A 69 -10.81 -5.29 11.91
N LEU A 70 -10.08 -5.08 10.85
CA LEU A 70 -8.69 -5.52 10.72
C LEU A 70 -7.74 -4.33 10.90
N ILE A 71 -6.87 -4.41 11.89
CA ILE A 71 -5.72 -3.51 12.06
C ILE A 71 -4.49 -4.25 11.58
N THR A 72 -3.63 -3.59 10.78
CA THR A 72 -2.33 -4.13 10.41
C THR A 72 -1.22 -3.24 10.95
N THR A 73 -0.18 -3.83 11.49
CA THR A 73 0.99 -3.11 12.03
C THR A 73 2.25 -3.94 11.90
N SER A 74 3.39 -3.28 12.08
CA SER A 74 4.69 -3.93 12.08
C SER A 74 5.19 -4.16 13.50
N GLY A 75 5.83 -5.29 13.73
CA GLY A 75 6.66 -5.53 14.93
C GLY A 75 8.09 -5.02 14.78
N ASN A 76 8.49 -4.52 13.61
CA ASN A 76 9.79 -3.85 13.42
C ASN A 76 9.72 -2.43 13.99
N PRO A 77 10.67 -2.02 14.85
CA PRO A 77 10.59 -0.72 15.52
C PRO A 77 10.89 0.48 14.61
N LYS A 78 11.52 0.24 13.45
CA LYS A 78 11.94 1.28 12.52
C LYS A 78 11.04 1.36 11.28
N PHE A 79 10.61 0.22 10.76
CA PHE A 79 9.86 0.14 9.51
C PHE A 79 8.48 -0.46 9.71
N TYR A 80 7.45 0.23 9.23
CA TYR A 80 6.21 -0.43 8.84
C TYR A 80 6.52 -1.34 7.65
N SER A 81 7.06 -0.79 6.55
CA SER A 81 7.63 -1.56 5.44
C SER A 81 8.54 -0.68 4.58
N ASN A 82 9.67 -1.21 4.15
CA ASN A 82 10.60 -0.55 3.22
C ASN A 82 10.28 -0.88 1.73
N GLY A 83 9.06 -1.34 1.45
CA GLY A 83 8.56 -1.55 0.10
C GLY A 83 9.02 -2.84 -0.57
N LEU A 84 9.15 -2.79 -1.89
CA LEU A 84 9.52 -3.95 -2.70
C LEU A 84 11.03 -4.24 -2.61
N ASN A 85 11.39 -5.50 -2.78
CA ASN A 85 12.75 -5.88 -3.17
C ASN A 85 12.80 -5.97 -4.69
N LEU A 86 13.39 -4.96 -5.34
CA LEU A 86 13.38 -4.85 -6.82
C LEU A 86 14.13 -5.99 -7.52
N GLU A 87 15.24 -6.46 -6.94
CA GLU A 87 15.97 -7.61 -7.47
C GLU A 87 15.12 -8.88 -7.42
N HIS A 88 14.42 -9.10 -6.29
CA HIS A 88 13.48 -10.21 -6.15
C HIS A 88 12.36 -10.13 -7.18
N VAL A 89 11.73 -8.95 -7.32
CA VAL A 89 10.66 -8.72 -8.31
C VAL A 89 11.15 -9.01 -9.73
N ALA A 90 12.33 -8.49 -10.10
CA ALA A 90 12.92 -8.68 -11.43
C ALA A 90 13.32 -10.15 -11.71
N SER A 91 13.61 -10.94 -10.66
CA SER A 91 13.96 -12.36 -10.80
C SER A 91 12.76 -13.30 -10.93
N GLN A 92 11.53 -12.80 -10.74
CA GLN A 92 10.32 -13.61 -10.75
C GLN A 92 9.46 -13.31 -11.99
N ASP A 93 9.15 -14.35 -12.75
CA ASP A 93 8.26 -14.21 -13.90
C ASP A 93 6.80 -13.95 -13.44
N LEU A 94 6.17 -12.94 -14.05
CA LEU A 94 4.79 -12.56 -13.78
C LEU A 94 4.50 -12.22 -12.28
N TRP A 95 5.50 -11.74 -11.56
CA TRP A 95 5.36 -11.42 -10.12
C TRP A 95 4.23 -10.44 -9.84
N TRP A 96 4.08 -9.43 -10.69
CA TRP A 96 3.02 -8.43 -10.53
C TRP A 96 1.63 -9.08 -10.59
N SER A 97 1.37 -9.85 -11.65
CA SER A 97 0.05 -10.45 -11.90
C SER A 97 -0.26 -11.62 -10.97
N LYS A 98 0.75 -12.42 -10.60
CA LYS A 98 0.54 -13.60 -9.75
C LYS A 98 0.58 -13.33 -8.26
N ILE A 99 1.35 -12.32 -7.83
CA ILE A 99 1.63 -12.07 -6.42
C ILE A 99 1.06 -10.72 -5.96
N PHE A 100 1.48 -9.63 -6.58
CA PHE A 100 1.21 -8.31 -6.03
C PHE A 100 -0.22 -7.80 -6.31
N TRP A 101 -0.72 -7.95 -7.53
CA TRP A 101 -2.09 -7.53 -7.83
C TRP A 101 -3.17 -8.31 -7.07
N PRO A 102 -3.08 -9.64 -6.92
CA PRO A 102 -3.98 -10.39 -6.05
C PRO A 102 -3.93 -9.94 -4.60
N PHE A 103 -2.74 -9.64 -4.07
CA PHE A 103 -2.56 -9.09 -2.71
C PHE A 103 -3.23 -7.73 -2.54
N MET A 104 -2.94 -6.77 -3.43
CA MET A 104 -3.60 -5.47 -3.42
C MET A 104 -5.12 -5.59 -3.51
N LYS A 105 -5.61 -6.39 -4.46
CA LYS A 105 -7.04 -6.63 -4.66
C LYS A 105 -7.68 -7.18 -3.38
N ASN A 106 -7.02 -8.11 -2.70
CA ASN A 106 -7.51 -8.69 -1.46
C ASN A 106 -7.66 -7.63 -0.35
N LEU A 107 -6.65 -6.76 -0.18
CA LEU A 107 -6.73 -5.64 0.76
C LEU A 107 -7.81 -4.62 0.38
N LEU A 108 -7.85 -4.19 -0.88
CA LEU A 108 -8.80 -3.20 -1.39
C LEU A 108 -10.26 -3.67 -1.35
N THR A 109 -10.52 -4.98 -1.34
CA THR A 109 -11.88 -5.55 -1.29
C THR A 109 -12.16 -6.33 -0.02
N TYR A 110 -11.32 -6.18 1.01
CA TYR A 110 -11.49 -6.94 2.24
C TYR A 110 -12.87 -6.70 2.86
N PRO A 111 -13.57 -7.74 3.36
CA PRO A 111 -14.97 -7.62 3.77
C PRO A 111 -15.18 -6.91 5.11
N MET A 112 -14.10 -6.48 5.75
CA MET A 112 -14.10 -5.70 6.99
C MET A 112 -13.42 -4.35 6.78
N PRO A 113 -13.78 -3.30 7.54
CA PRO A 113 -12.97 -2.10 7.65
C PRO A 113 -11.52 -2.43 8.00
N THR A 114 -10.59 -1.75 7.34
CA THR A 114 -9.16 -1.96 7.52
C THR A 114 -8.45 -0.69 7.98
N VAL A 115 -7.56 -0.83 8.95
CA VAL A 115 -6.76 0.28 9.50
C VAL A 115 -5.29 -0.08 9.42
N ALA A 116 -4.48 0.72 8.74
CA ALA A 116 -3.02 0.62 8.83
C ALA A 116 -2.53 1.42 10.03
N LEU A 117 -1.99 0.75 11.05
CA LEU A 117 -1.30 1.37 12.16
C LEU A 117 0.20 1.46 11.84
N ILE A 118 0.62 2.63 11.38
CA ILE A 118 1.96 2.90 10.85
C ILE A 118 2.87 3.32 11.99
N ASN A 119 3.67 2.40 12.49
CA ASN A 119 4.55 2.58 13.65
C ASN A 119 5.97 3.04 13.31
N GLY A 120 6.31 3.15 12.02
CA GLY A 120 7.63 3.50 11.52
C GLY A 120 7.60 3.94 10.06
N HIS A 121 8.74 3.88 9.38
CA HIS A 121 8.82 4.23 7.95
C HIS A 121 7.93 3.33 7.09
N ALA A 122 7.19 3.94 6.16
CA ALA A 122 6.49 3.25 5.09
C ALA A 122 6.92 3.87 3.75
N PHE A 123 7.79 3.16 3.03
CA PHE A 123 8.38 3.64 1.79
C PHE A 123 7.89 2.83 0.59
N ALA A 124 7.73 3.50 -0.56
CA ALA A 124 7.41 2.85 -1.83
C ALA A 124 6.23 1.87 -1.70
N GLY A 125 6.42 0.59 -2.03
CA GLY A 125 5.42 -0.46 -1.86
C GLY A 125 4.84 -0.58 -0.45
N GLY A 126 5.57 -0.20 0.60
CA GLY A 126 5.09 -0.14 1.99
C GLY A 126 4.07 0.98 2.18
N PHE A 127 4.30 2.14 1.60
CA PHE A 127 3.34 3.23 1.60
C PHE A 127 2.10 2.85 0.78
N ILE A 128 2.27 2.27 -0.41
CA ILE A 128 1.16 1.75 -1.24
C ILE A 128 0.31 0.76 -0.42
N THR A 129 0.94 -0.20 0.27
CA THR A 129 0.23 -1.18 1.10
C THR A 129 -0.60 -0.49 2.19
N SER A 130 -0.06 0.54 2.86
CA SER A 130 -0.81 1.30 3.86
C SER A 130 -1.99 2.06 3.23
N MET A 131 -1.83 2.58 2.01
CA MET A 131 -2.89 3.25 1.26
C MET A 131 -4.00 2.30 0.77
N CYS A 132 -3.76 1.00 0.69
CA CYS A 132 -4.80 0.00 0.40
C CYS A 132 -5.79 -0.19 1.55
N HIS A 133 -5.50 0.29 2.74
CA HIS A 133 -6.42 0.28 3.89
C HIS A 133 -7.43 1.42 3.81
N ASP A 134 -8.59 1.26 4.48
CA ASP A 134 -9.60 2.32 4.55
C ASP A 134 -9.07 3.52 5.33
N TYR A 135 -8.48 3.25 6.49
CA TYR A 135 -7.96 4.24 7.43
C TYR A 135 -6.48 4.03 7.72
N ARG A 136 -5.81 5.07 8.18
CA ARG A 136 -4.39 5.07 8.58
C ARG A 136 -4.23 5.84 9.86
N VAL A 137 -3.58 5.24 10.84
CA VAL A 137 -3.11 5.89 12.07
C VAL A 137 -1.61 5.84 12.07
N MET A 138 -0.93 6.97 12.26
CA MET A 138 0.53 7.04 12.17
C MET A 138 1.15 7.51 13.49
N ASN A 139 2.28 6.94 13.84
CA ASN A 139 3.06 7.42 14.97
C ASN A 139 3.46 8.89 14.74
N PRO A 140 3.18 9.81 15.69
CA PRO A 140 3.44 11.24 15.50
C PRO A 140 4.91 11.62 15.43
N SER A 141 5.79 10.80 16.01
CA SER A 141 7.19 11.13 16.23
C SER A 141 8.19 10.24 15.49
N LYS A 142 7.69 9.16 14.85
CA LYS A 142 8.54 8.14 14.21
C LYS A 142 8.10 7.83 12.79
N GLY A 143 9.08 7.74 11.91
CA GLY A 143 8.89 7.31 10.54
C GLY A 143 8.49 8.43 9.58
N PHE A 144 8.56 8.09 8.31
CA PHE A 144 8.13 8.92 7.19
C PHE A 144 7.28 8.08 6.23
N LEU A 145 6.32 8.72 5.58
CA LEU A 145 5.66 8.19 4.40
C LEU A 145 6.31 8.80 3.16
N CYS A 146 6.73 7.98 2.20
CA CYS A 146 7.41 8.47 1.01
C CYS A 146 7.25 7.50 -0.17
N MET A 147 6.97 8.07 -1.35
CA MET A 147 7.14 7.40 -2.64
C MET A 147 8.47 7.90 -3.21
N ASN A 148 9.53 7.16 -2.95
CA ASN A 148 10.90 7.57 -3.29
C ASN A 148 11.39 7.02 -4.64
N GLU A 149 10.48 6.52 -5.48
CA GLU A 149 10.77 5.97 -6.80
C GLU A 149 11.49 6.97 -7.71
N LEU A 150 11.12 8.25 -7.61
CA LEU A 150 11.79 9.33 -8.34
C LEU A 150 13.29 9.43 -8.01
N GLU A 151 13.67 9.18 -6.74
CA GLU A 151 15.05 9.31 -6.27
C GLU A 151 15.99 8.23 -6.85
N PHE A 152 15.45 7.05 -7.17
CA PHE A 152 16.24 5.93 -7.71
C PHE A 152 15.83 5.52 -9.13
N GLY A 153 15.02 6.34 -9.81
CA GLY A 153 14.70 6.17 -11.22
C GLY A 153 13.71 5.05 -11.54
N ALA A 154 12.89 4.60 -10.57
CA ALA A 154 11.85 3.63 -10.85
C ALA A 154 10.56 4.33 -11.27
N PRO A 155 9.94 3.93 -12.39
CA PRO A 155 8.68 4.52 -12.82
C PRO A 155 7.52 4.09 -11.93
N LEU A 156 6.56 5.00 -11.75
CA LEU A 156 5.29 4.72 -11.10
C LEU A 156 4.25 4.28 -12.15
N ILE A 157 3.60 3.18 -11.90
CA ILE A 157 2.63 2.57 -12.82
C ILE A 157 1.19 2.86 -12.41
N PRO A 158 0.23 2.93 -13.37
CA PRO A 158 -1.16 3.33 -13.12
C PRO A 158 -1.88 2.60 -11.99
N PRO A 159 -1.79 1.26 -11.82
CA PRO A 159 -2.48 0.58 -10.72
C PRO A 159 -2.06 1.10 -9.33
N LEU A 160 -0.79 1.45 -9.15
CA LEU A 160 -0.26 1.95 -7.88
C LEU A 160 -0.67 3.40 -7.63
N THR A 161 -0.53 4.24 -8.66
CA THR A 161 -0.81 5.67 -8.54
C THR A 161 -2.30 5.99 -8.44
N SER A 162 -3.18 5.17 -9.02
CA SER A 162 -4.64 5.34 -8.91
C SER A 162 -5.14 5.30 -7.47
N ILE A 163 -4.48 4.53 -6.58
CA ILE A 163 -4.83 4.46 -5.16
C ILE A 163 -4.68 5.85 -4.50
N PHE A 164 -3.60 6.54 -4.81
CA PHE A 164 -3.33 7.88 -4.28
C PHE A 164 -4.27 8.92 -4.89
N ARG A 165 -4.49 8.89 -6.21
CA ARG A 165 -5.42 9.80 -6.89
C ARG A 165 -6.84 9.69 -6.35
N ASN A 166 -7.30 8.49 -6.03
CA ASN A 166 -8.65 8.27 -5.50
C ASN A 166 -8.83 8.75 -4.05
N LYS A 167 -7.74 8.90 -3.29
CA LYS A 167 -7.81 9.23 -1.86
C LYS A 167 -7.40 10.66 -1.53
N LEU A 168 -6.55 11.27 -2.35
CA LEU A 168 -5.83 12.48 -1.98
C LEU A 168 -6.11 13.63 -2.92
N SER A 169 -5.88 14.84 -2.44
CA SER A 169 -5.95 16.03 -3.28
C SER A 169 -4.88 15.99 -4.39
N ALA A 170 -5.13 16.62 -5.53
CA ALA A 170 -4.16 16.72 -6.62
C ALA A 170 -2.83 17.36 -6.17
N LYS A 171 -2.88 18.30 -5.21
CA LYS A 171 -1.69 18.93 -4.62
C LYS A 171 -0.87 17.92 -3.84
N THR A 172 -1.50 17.19 -2.92
CA THR A 172 -0.84 16.17 -2.10
C THR A 172 -0.29 15.05 -2.97
N TYR A 173 -1.08 14.57 -3.96
CA TYR A 173 -0.62 13.58 -4.93
C TYR A 173 0.64 14.04 -5.68
N ARG A 174 0.69 15.30 -6.17
CA ARG A 174 1.89 15.85 -6.82
C ARG A 174 3.11 15.79 -5.89
N SER A 175 2.97 16.24 -4.65
CA SER A 175 4.08 16.23 -3.70
C SER A 175 4.58 14.80 -3.39
N ILE A 176 3.69 13.81 -3.42
CA ILE A 176 4.05 12.40 -3.27
C ILE A 176 4.88 11.92 -4.47
N VAL A 177 4.39 12.11 -5.70
CA VAL A 177 4.93 11.41 -6.88
C VAL A 177 5.99 12.21 -7.65
N LEU A 178 5.93 13.55 -7.64
CA LEU A 178 6.86 14.40 -8.38
C LEU A 178 7.91 15.11 -7.52
N GLU A 179 7.76 15.07 -6.19
CA GLU A 179 8.67 15.70 -5.25
C GLU A 179 9.32 14.65 -4.30
N ALA A 180 8.87 13.39 -4.32
CA ALA A 180 9.29 12.33 -3.41
C ALA A 180 9.30 12.79 -1.93
N HIS A 181 8.34 13.65 -1.56
CA HIS A 181 8.31 14.28 -0.25
C HIS A 181 8.18 13.24 0.87
N ARG A 182 8.99 13.42 1.92
CA ARG A 182 8.97 12.55 3.12
C ARG A 182 8.08 13.16 4.18
N PHE A 183 6.82 12.70 4.21
CA PHE A 183 5.83 13.19 5.16
C PHE A 183 6.08 12.64 6.57
N THR A 184 6.26 13.53 7.55
CA THR A 184 6.15 13.19 8.98
C THR A 184 4.69 12.93 9.35
N GLY A 185 4.43 12.31 10.51
CA GLY A 185 3.06 12.10 11.00
C GLY A 185 2.20 13.37 10.97
N PRO A 186 2.62 14.49 11.60
CA PRO A 186 1.88 15.75 11.57
C PRO A 186 1.63 16.31 10.16
N GLN A 187 2.60 16.21 9.26
CA GLN A 187 2.41 16.61 7.86
C GLN A 187 1.41 15.69 7.14
N ALA A 188 1.51 14.39 7.35
CA ALA A 188 0.61 13.41 6.75
C ALA A 188 -0.83 13.61 7.21
N LEU A 189 -1.07 13.98 8.48
CA LEU A 189 -2.40 14.32 8.98
C LEU A 189 -2.92 15.62 8.33
N LYS A 190 -2.08 16.66 8.24
CA LYS A 190 -2.46 17.94 7.62
C LYS A 190 -2.85 17.81 6.13
N GLU A 191 -2.24 16.88 5.42
CA GLU A 191 -2.47 16.64 4.00
C GLU A 191 -3.45 15.48 3.75
N ASP A 192 -4.25 15.08 4.76
CA ASP A 192 -5.25 14.00 4.73
C ASP A 192 -4.71 12.64 4.26
N ILE A 193 -3.39 12.43 4.36
CA ILE A 193 -2.77 11.14 4.04
C ILE A 193 -3.09 10.12 5.12
N VAL A 194 -3.15 10.54 6.39
CA VAL A 194 -3.55 9.71 7.53
C VAL A 194 -4.74 10.32 8.26
N ASP A 195 -5.52 9.46 8.92
CA ASP A 195 -6.78 9.84 9.57
C ASP A 195 -6.60 10.26 11.03
N ALA A 196 -5.52 9.80 11.68
CA ALA A 196 -5.19 10.15 13.06
C ALA A 196 -3.68 9.95 13.34
N LEU A 197 -3.21 10.55 14.43
CA LEU A 197 -1.88 10.33 14.97
C LEU A 197 -1.98 9.57 16.29
N GLY A 198 -1.07 8.59 16.48
CA GLY A 198 -1.01 7.84 17.72
C GLY A 198 -0.51 6.41 17.54
N ALA A 199 -0.95 5.57 18.46
CA ALA A 199 -0.64 4.15 18.53
C ALA A 199 -1.95 3.33 18.57
N LEU A 200 -1.92 2.16 19.21
CA LEU A 200 -3.07 1.27 19.28
C LEU A 200 -4.27 1.89 19.99
N GLU A 201 -4.05 2.73 21.02
CA GLU A 201 -5.12 3.43 21.75
C GLU A 201 -5.89 4.39 20.84
N GLU A 202 -5.19 5.22 20.08
CA GLU A 202 -5.82 6.16 19.14
C GLU A 202 -6.49 5.42 17.98
N THR A 203 -5.98 4.24 17.61
CA THR A 203 -6.64 3.36 16.64
C THR A 203 -7.99 2.86 17.17
N PHE A 204 -8.07 2.45 18.45
CA PHE A 204 -9.34 2.07 19.05
C PHE A 204 -10.31 3.24 19.16
N LYS A 205 -9.85 4.44 19.52
CA LYS A 205 -10.69 5.66 19.51
C LYS A 205 -11.31 5.90 18.13
N LEU A 206 -10.49 5.83 17.06
CA LEU A 206 -10.97 5.96 15.69
C LEU A 206 -12.03 4.91 15.34
N ILE A 207 -11.82 3.65 15.76
CA ILE A 207 -12.76 2.55 15.54
C ILE A 207 -14.09 2.84 16.23
N ASP A 208 -14.07 3.29 17.49
CA ASP A 208 -15.25 3.58 18.30
C ASP A 208 -16.02 4.80 17.78
N GLU A 209 -15.34 5.90 17.52
CA GLU A 209 -15.92 7.14 16.98
C GLU A 209 -16.64 6.90 15.66
N LYS A 210 -16.02 6.14 14.76
CA LYS A 210 -16.59 5.80 13.44
C LYS A 210 -17.48 4.56 13.46
N LYS A 211 -17.57 3.84 14.60
CA LYS A 211 -18.34 2.59 14.78
C LYS A 211 -17.97 1.56 13.71
N LEU A 212 -16.65 1.39 13.44
CA LEU A 212 -16.16 0.55 12.34
C LEU A 212 -16.49 -0.93 12.54
N ASP A 213 -16.49 -1.42 13.77
CA ASP A 213 -16.83 -2.79 14.15
C ASP A 213 -18.27 -3.21 13.72
N LYS A 214 -19.12 -2.24 13.43
CA LYS A 214 -20.51 -2.44 13.00
C LYS A 214 -20.69 -2.38 11.49
N LYS A 215 -19.72 -1.86 10.74
CA LYS A 215 -19.86 -1.60 9.29
C LYS A 215 -19.85 -2.87 8.43
N ALA A 216 -19.18 -3.93 8.86
CA ALA A 216 -19.09 -5.19 8.11
C ALA A 216 -20.33 -6.10 8.26
N LYS A 217 -21.24 -5.81 9.21
CA LYS A 217 -22.35 -6.71 9.57
C LYS A 217 -23.35 -6.98 8.44
N SER A 218 -23.54 -6.05 7.53
CA SER A 218 -24.48 -6.17 6.41
C SER A 218 -23.99 -7.07 5.27
N GLY A 219 -22.70 -7.45 5.27
CA GLY A 219 -22.07 -8.20 4.17
C GLY A 219 -21.81 -7.38 2.89
N ILE A 220 -22.36 -6.16 2.78
CA ILE A 220 -22.24 -5.32 1.57
C ILE A 220 -20.93 -4.53 1.51
N TYR A 221 -20.15 -4.50 2.59
CA TYR A 221 -18.97 -3.64 2.72
C TYR A 221 -17.95 -3.88 1.58
N SER A 222 -17.63 -5.13 1.27
CA SER A 222 -16.71 -5.47 0.17
C SER A 222 -17.25 -5.08 -1.21
N VAL A 223 -18.56 -5.09 -1.39
CA VAL A 223 -19.20 -4.71 -2.67
C VAL A 223 -19.07 -3.20 -2.88
N ILE A 224 -19.32 -2.40 -1.83
CA ILE A 224 -19.14 -0.94 -1.89
C ILE A 224 -17.67 -0.60 -2.15
N ARG A 225 -16.73 -1.27 -1.48
CA ARG A 225 -15.29 -1.07 -1.72
C ARG A 225 -14.89 -1.38 -3.16
N ARG A 226 -15.47 -2.40 -3.79
CA ARG A 226 -15.22 -2.70 -5.21
C ARG A 226 -15.65 -1.55 -6.12
N GLU A 227 -16.75 -0.90 -5.80
CA GLU A 227 -17.19 0.28 -6.54
C GLU A 227 -16.24 1.47 -6.32
N THR A 228 -15.84 1.74 -5.08
CA THR A 228 -14.86 2.79 -4.75
C THR A 228 -13.55 2.62 -5.52
N TRP A 229 -13.12 1.37 -5.77
CA TRP A 229 -11.86 1.04 -6.45
C TRP A 229 -12.02 0.61 -7.90
N ARG A 230 -13.14 0.96 -8.54
CA ARG A 230 -13.45 0.54 -9.92
C ARG A 230 -12.34 0.92 -10.90
N GLU A 231 -11.81 2.12 -10.82
CA GLU A 231 -10.71 2.59 -11.67
C GLU A 231 -9.45 1.74 -11.47
N THR A 232 -9.02 1.57 -10.22
CA THR A 232 -7.84 0.74 -9.88
C THR A 232 -8.01 -0.69 -10.40
N PHE A 233 -9.20 -1.27 -10.26
CA PHE A 233 -9.46 -2.61 -10.78
C PHE A 233 -9.53 -2.68 -12.30
N GLY A 234 -9.78 -1.58 -12.98
CA GLY A 234 -9.66 -1.49 -14.43
C GLY A 234 -8.27 -1.82 -14.93
N PHE A 235 -7.23 -1.51 -14.14
CA PHE A 235 -5.83 -1.78 -14.48
C PHE A 235 -5.36 -3.20 -14.10
N VAL A 236 -6.07 -3.93 -13.23
CA VAL A 236 -5.65 -5.24 -12.70
C VAL A 236 -6.70 -6.33 -12.95
N LYS A 237 -7.59 -6.13 -13.92
CA LYS A 237 -8.59 -7.12 -14.36
C LYS A 237 -8.00 -8.04 -15.43
N GLY A 238 -8.41 -9.29 -15.40
CA GLY A 238 -8.09 -10.28 -16.42
C GLY A 238 -7.30 -11.46 -15.90
N ASP A 239 -7.05 -12.42 -16.77
CA ASP A 239 -6.08 -13.47 -16.58
C ASP A 239 -4.65 -12.93 -16.82
N ASP A 240 -3.63 -13.77 -16.74
CA ASP A 240 -2.22 -13.39 -16.94
C ASP A 240 -1.94 -12.69 -18.29
N LYS A 241 -2.84 -12.83 -19.29
CA LYS A 241 -2.69 -12.21 -20.61
C LYS A 241 -3.39 -10.84 -20.68
N GLU A 242 -4.44 -10.65 -19.90
CA GLU A 242 -5.26 -9.44 -19.86
C GLU A 242 -4.91 -8.52 -18.68
N CYS A 243 -4.14 -9.04 -17.71
CA CYS A 243 -3.68 -8.26 -16.57
C CYS A 243 -2.73 -7.17 -17.05
N TYR A 244 -2.77 -6.01 -16.39
CA TYR A 244 -1.88 -4.90 -16.68
C TYR A 244 -0.42 -5.36 -16.60
N ASP A 245 0.27 -5.39 -17.76
CA ASP A 245 1.70 -5.62 -17.85
C ASP A 245 2.45 -4.31 -17.52
N GLY A 246 2.84 -4.18 -16.26
CA GLY A 246 3.57 -3.01 -15.77
C GLY A 246 4.88 -2.78 -16.51
N ASP A 247 5.58 -3.83 -16.85
CA ASP A 247 6.86 -3.75 -17.56
C ASP A 247 6.66 -3.30 -19.02
N LYS A 248 5.61 -3.76 -19.67
CA LYS A 248 5.26 -3.29 -21.02
C LYS A 248 4.90 -1.81 -21.01
N TRP A 249 4.04 -1.38 -20.09
CA TRP A 249 3.67 0.04 -19.97
C TRP A 249 4.90 0.92 -19.75
N VAL A 250 5.80 0.50 -18.86
CA VAL A 250 7.06 1.22 -18.60
C VAL A 250 7.90 1.31 -19.87
N ARG A 251 8.14 0.18 -20.55
CA ARG A 251 8.93 0.17 -21.79
C ARG A 251 8.33 1.08 -22.87
N ASP A 252 7.01 1.03 -23.04
CA ASP A 252 6.33 1.82 -24.06
C ASP A 252 6.36 3.31 -23.72
N THR A 253 6.16 3.68 -22.45
CA THR A 253 6.22 5.08 -21.97
C THR A 253 7.63 5.65 -22.06
N VAL A 254 8.66 4.88 -21.72
CA VAL A 254 10.06 5.30 -21.85
C VAL A 254 10.43 5.54 -23.31
N LYS A 255 10.05 4.63 -24.22
CA LYS A 255 10.29 4.80 -25.66
C LYS A 255 9.57 6.02 -26.24
N GLU A 256 8.35 6.30 -25.74
CA GLU A 256 7.61 7.50 -26.16
C GLU A 256 8.33 8.78 -25.72
N ALA A 257 8.79 8.84 -24.46
CA ALA A 257 9.55 9.95 -23.95
C ALA A 257 10.89 10.16 -24.69
N GLU A 258 11.60 9.07 -25.01
CA GLU A 258 12.82 9.14 -25.82
C GLU A 258 12.56 9.69 -27.24
N ARG A 259 11.44 9.28 -27.85
CA ARG A 259 11.03 9.80 -29.17
C ARG A 259 10.70 11.29 -29.12
N GLU A 260 9.93 11.71 -28.11
CA GLU A 260 9.59 13.14 -27.91
C GLU A 260 10.84 14.00 -27.70
N GLU A 261 11.82 13.50 -26.93
CA GLU A 261 13.11 14.18 -26.72
C GLU A 261 13.89 14.31 -28.03
N GLU A 262 13.92 13.29 -28.87
CA GLU A 262 14.60 13.31 -30.18
C GLU A 262 13.91 14.28 -31.15
N GLU A 263 12.57 14.29 -31.18
CA GLU A 263 11.78 15.23 -31.97
C GLU A 263 12.06 16.70 -31.55
N ALA A 264 12.14 16.94 -30.22
CA ALA A 264 12.48 18.25 -29.68
C ALA A 264 13.89 18.69 -30.07
N LYS A 265 14.89 17.81 -30.02
CA LYS A 265 16.26 18.10 -30.49
C LYS A 265 16.31 18.44 -31.97
N GLN A 266 15.60 17.72 -32.82
CA GLN A 266 15.52 17.98 -34.24
C GLN A 266 14.84 19.33 -34.51
N LEU A 267 13.80 19.71 -33.79
CA LEU A 267 13.14 21.00 -33.90
C LEU A 267 14.08 22.13 -33.50
N ALA A 268 14.79 22.00 -32.40
CA ALA A 268 15.78 22.98 -31.95
C ALA A 268 16.90 23.17 -32.99
N GLN A 269 17.47 22.11 -33.55
CA GLN A 269 18.50 22.16 -34.57
C GLN A 269 18.02 22.82 -35.87
N ARG A 270 16.77 22.59 -36.30
CA ARG A 270 16.18 23.25 -37.48
C ARG A 270 16.04 24.75 -37.24
N TRP A 271 15.62 25.16 -36.04
CA TRP A 271 15.50 26.58 -35.68
C TRP A 271 16.88 27.26 -35.68
N GLU A 272 17.91 26.68 -35.08
CA GLU A 272 19.29 27.19 -35.07
C GLU A 272 19.85 27.38 -36.47
N LYS A 273 19.66 26.40 -37.37
CA LYS A 273 20.08 26.52 -38.79
C LYS A 273 19.39 27.66 -39.51
N THR A 274 18.10 27.90 -39.21
CA THR A 274 17.36 29.01 -39.82
C THR A 274 17.78 30.39 -39.30
N GLN A 275 18.26 30.51 -38.07
CA GLN A 275 18.82 31.74 -37.52
C GLN A 275 20.24 32.02 -38.02
N GLY A 276 21.08 30.99 -38.11
CA GLY A 276 22.43 31.11 -38.68
C GLY A 276 22.47 31.43 -40.19
N ALA A 277 21.39 31.14 -40.92
CA ALA A 277 21.26 31.50 -42.33
C ALA A 277 20.76 32.97 -42.57
N LYS A 278 20.40 33.70 -41.50
CA LYS A 278 19.94 35.09 -41.52
C LYS A 278 21.03 36.08 -41.10
N LEU A 279 22.22 35.61 -40.69
CA LEU A 279 23.44 36.35 -40.41
C LEU A 279 24.43 36.23 -41.58
#